data_7b412d3c90764ba5c09ff6a9444a8f71
#
_entry.id   7b412d3c90764ba5c09ff6a9444a8f71
#
_cell.length_a   1.000
_cell.length_b   1.000
_cell.length_c   1.000
_cell.angle_alpha   90.00
_cell.angle_beta   90.00
_cell.angle_gamma   90.00
#
_symmetry.space_group_name_H-M   'P 1'
#
loop_
_entity.id
_entity.type
_entity.pdbx_description
1 polymer ?
#
loop_
_entity_poly.entity_id
_entity_poly.type
_entity_poly.pdbx_seq_one_letter_code
_entity_poly.pdbx_strand_id
1 'polypeptide(L)'
;MSLLGRLQPLIAKRRASPPAPTVPVTADRYELVVVSYHSKDHVAGLLEAAAPEQRIVVVDNASGADGVAEVVRRFEHGRYLDGRDSGFAVAANLGAFSSTADYVIFANPDSRPTSSIWQALVAELEADPLLASVAASTTEADGRIEMGVGGWEPTVLRCLVYSLGLHTLLPHAGVYARPQVGERVELGWLTGACMAVRRSAFVELGGFDERYFVYNEDMAFGRRVREAGLRQKLRTDLLVRHSTGGSGGGSTKMPQQRGASMAAYLHHHNRAPVAVAMRLILALGILARAAAAHLQHRRDLVAPHLAYVRGLATSRSPFRP
;
A
#
# COMPACT_ATOMS: atom_id res chain seq x y z
N MET A 1 10.94 -41.13 -3.11
CA MET A 1 10.65 -39.81 -3.75
C MET A 1 10.58 -38.77 -2.64
N SER A 2 11.59 -37.92 -2.56
CA SER A 2 11.84 -37.02 -1.42
C SER A 2 10.87 -35.83 -1.38
N LEU A 3 10.54 -35.37 -0.17
CA LEU A 3 9.68 -34.20 0.12
C LEU A 3 10.14 -32.91 -0.58
N LEU A 4 11.40 -32.82 -0.99
CA LEU A 4 12.00 -31.68 -1.71
C LEU A 4 11.48 -31.51 -3.15
N GLY A 5 10.96 -32.56 -3.78
CA GLY A 5 10.43 -32.49 -5.15
C GLY A 5 9.06 -31.81 -5.28
N ARG A 6 8.33 -31.56 -4.20
CA ARG A 6 7.02 -30.91 -4.21
C ARG A 6 7.03 -29.41 -3.92
N LEU A 7 8.19 -28.83 -3.62
CA LEU A 7 8.34 -27.41 -3.33
C LEU A 7 8.84 -26.56 -4.53
N GLN A 8 9.17 -27.21 -5.64
CA GLN A 8 9.71 -26.52 -6.84
C GLN A 8 8.74 -25.62 -7.65
N PRO A 9 7.40 -25.70 -7.58
CA PRO A 9 6.55 -24.76 -8.32
C PRO A 9 6.44 -23.36 -7.71
N LEU A 10 7.06 -23.09 -6.54
CA LEU A 10 6.98 -21.80 -5.85
C LEU A 10 8.12 -20.82 -6.21
N ILE A 11 9.07 -21.25 -7.03
CA ILE A 11 10.13 -20.38 -7.56
C ILE A 11 9.57 -19.69 -8.81
N ALA A 12 9.12 -18.46 -8.68
CA ALA A 12 8.72 -17.62 -9.82
C ALA A 12 9.85 -17.62 -10.86
N LYS A 13 9.58 -18.14 -12.05
CA LYS A 13 10.51 -18.05 -13.18
C LYS A 13 10.84 -16.59 -13.40
N ARG A 14 12.09 -16.19 -13.16
CA ARG A 14 12.63 -14.90 -13.60
C ARG A 14 12.44 -14.79 -15.11
N ARG A 15 11.42 -14.10 -15.58
CA ARG A 15 11.36 -13.62 -16.96
C ARG A 15 12.13 -12.30 -16.98
N ALA A 16 13.10 -12.21 -17.88
CA ALA A 16 13.74 -10.93 -18.20
C ALA A 16 12.63 -9.92 -18.56
N SER A 17 12.64 -8.78 -17.86
CA SER A 17 11.72 -7.69 -18.19
C SER A 17 12.00 -7.19 -19.61
N PRO A 18 10.95 -6.84 -20.37
CA PRO A 18 11.16 -6.16 -21.65
C PRO A 18 11.97 -4.87 -21.43
N PRO A 19 12.74 -4.43 -22.43
CA PRO A 19 13.44 -3.15 -22.35
C PRO A 19 12.44 -2.02 -22.07
N ALA A 20 12.87 -1.03 -21.30
CA ALA A 20 12.05 0.15 -21.02
C ALA A 20 11.63 0.80 -22.36
N PRO A 21 10.41 1.34 -22.47
CA PRO A 21 9.98 2.03 -23.69
C PRO A 21 10.93 3.19 -23.98
N THR A 22 11.24 3.37 -25.25
CA THR A 22 12.18 4.38 -25.74
C THR A 22 11.58 5.78 -25.85
N VAL A 23 10.27 5.92 -25.64
CA VAL A 23 9.55 7.21 -25.68
C VAL A 23 9.32 7.69 -24.24
N PRO A 24 9.71 8.94 -23.89
CA PRO A 24 9.40 9.51 -22.58
C PRO A 24 7.88 9.59 -22.36
N VAL A 25 7.42 9.14 -21.21
CA VAL A 25 6.02 9.30 -20.82
C VAL A 25 5.79 10.78 -20.48
N THR A 26 4.86 11.42 -21.16
CA THR A 26 4.54 12.84 -20.93
C THR A 26 3.66 13.03 -19.71
N ALA A 27 3.75 14.19 -19.05
CA ALA A 27 3.05 14.48 -17.79
C ALA A 27 1.51 14.50 -17.93
N ASP A 28 0.98 14.69 -19.13
CA ASP A 28 -0.45 14.68 -19.45
C ASP A 28 -1.07 13.26 -19.43
N ARG A 29 -0.22 12.21 -19.57
CA ARG A 29 -0.69 10.82 -19.58
C ARG A 29 -1.08 10.31 -18.20
N TYR A 30 -0.63 10.95 -17.12
CA TYR A 30 -0.92 10.51 -15.76
C TYR A 30 -1.24 11.69 -14.83
N GLU A 31 -2.01 11.41 -13.79
CA GLU A 31 -2.38 12.36 -12.75
C GLU A 31 -2.05 11.77 -11.38
N LEU A 32 -1.44 12.57 -10.52
CA LEU A 32 -1.18 12.17 -9.13
C LEU A 32 -2.43 12.32 -8.29
N VAL A 33 -2.73 11.34 -7.46
CA VAL A 33 -3.78 11.38 -6.45
C VAL A 33 -3.15 11.30 -5.07
N VAL A 34 -3.31 12.37 -4.30
CA VAL A 34 -2.75 12.51 -2.95
C VAL A 34 -3.88 12.64 -1.96
N VAL A 35 -4.01 11.70 -1.03
CA VAL A 35 -4.96 11.81 0.07
C VAL A 35 -4.26 12.49 1.25
N SER A 36 -4.74 13.68 1.63
CA SER A 36 -4.23 14.47 2.74
C SER A 36 -5.10 14.29 3.97
N TYR A 37 -4.48 14.12 5.14
CA TYR A 37 -5.14 14.18 6.44
C TYR A 37 -4.19 14.85 7.43
N HIS A 38 -4.47 16.10 7.79
CA HIS A 38 -3.60 16.96 8.60
C HIS A 38 -2.13 16.94 8.15
N SER A 39 -1.90 17.02 6.83
CA SER A 39 -0.57 16.85 6.24
C SER A 39 -0.19 17.97 5.26
N LYS A 40 -0.68 19.19 5.50
CA LYS A 40 -0.44 20.39 4.68
C LYS A 40 1.03 20.59 4.28
N ASP A 41 1.96 20.50 5.25
CA ASP A 41 3.38 20.74 4.98
C ASP A 41 4.01 19.64 4.12
N HIS A 42 3.54 18.40 4.29
CA HIS A 42 3.96 17.29 3.44
C HIS A 42 3.43 17.45 2.01
N VAL A 43 2.17 17.88 1.86
CA VAL A 43 1.59 18.20 0.54
C VAL A 43 2.34 19.33 -0.11
N ALA A 44 2.65 20.41 0.61
CA ALA A 44 3.44 21.53 0.09
C ALA A 44 4.79 21.05 -0.49
N GLY A 45 5.54 20.27 0.30
CA GLY A 45 6.82 19.76 -0.16
C GLY A 45 6.73 18.77 -1.32
N LEU A 46 5.62 18.02 -1.45
CA LEU A 46 5.40 17.15 -2.61
C LEU A 46 5.09 17.99 -3.87
N LEU A 47 4.26 19.02 -3.75
CA LEU A 47 3.94 19.93 -4.84
C LEU A 47 5.15 20.70 -5.33
N GLU A 48 6.01 21.20 -4.42
CA GLU A 48 7.26 21.87 -4.74
C GLU A 48 8.26 20.98 -5.47
N ALA A 49 8.26 19.68 -5.18
CA ALA A 49 9.13 18.71 -5.81
C ALA A 49 8.60 18.21 -7.17
N ALA A 50 7.32 18.45 -7.46
CA ALA A 50 6.71 18.06 -8.73
C ALA A 50 7.11 19.03 -9.86
N ALA A 51 7.15 18.53 -11.10
CA ALA A 51 7.34 19.39 -12.27
C ALA A 51 6.13 20.35 -12.41
N PRO A 52 6.34 21.59 -12.90
CA PRO A 52 5.27 22.59 -13.02
C PRO A 52 4.05 22.11 -13.82
N GLU A 53 4.28 21.30 -14.86
CA GLU A 53 3.25 20.74 -15.73
C GLU A 53 2.53 19.52 -15.14
N GLN A 54 2.94 19.05 -13.96
CA GLN A 54 2.40 17.83 -13.37
C GLN A 54 0.96 18.03 -12.85
N ARG A 55 0.04 17.25 -13.36
CA ARG A 55 -1.36 17.22 -12.89
C ARG A 55 -1.45 16.50 -11.55
N ILE A 56 -2.02 17.16 -10.55
CA ILE A 56 -2.15 16.62 -9.19
C ILE A 56 -3.55 16.92 -8.65
N VAL A 57 -4.24 15.91 -8.14
CA VAL A 57 -5.44 16.07 -7.35
C VAL A 57 -5.13 15.73 -5.88
N VAL A 58 -5.37 16.69 -5.00
CA VAL A 58 -5.27 16.51 -3.55
C VAL A 58 -6.68 16.36 -2.99
N VAL A 59 -6.94 15.21 -2.39
CA VAL A 59 -8.20 14.94 -1.69
C VAL A 59 -7.97 15.12 -0.20
N ASP A 60 -8.55 16.19 0.34
CA ASP A 60 -8.39 16.56 1.73
C ASP A 60 -9.40 15.85 2.62
N ASN A 61 -8.94 14.85 3.34
CA ASN A 61 -9.76 14.07 4.25
C ASN A 61 -9.91 14.71 5.64
N ALA A 62 -9.32 15.89 5.87
CA ALA A 62 -9.48 16.73 7.07
C ALA A 62 -10.45 17.92 6.85
N SER A 63 -11.11 17.98 5.68
CA SER A 63 -12.14 18.96 5.33
C SER A 63 -11.70 20.42 5.58
N GLY A 64 -10.50 20.78 5.15
CA GLY A 64 -9.97 22.12 5.26
C GLY A 64 -9.35 22.49 6.61
N ALA A 65 -9.32 21.58 7.58
CA ALA A 65 -8.91 21.86 8.95
C ALA A 65 -7.47 22.40 9.09
N ASP A 66 -6.57 22.03 8.17
CA ASP A 66 -5.16 22.49 8.17
C ASP A 66 -4.84 23.52 7.07
N GLY A 67 -5.82 23.91 6.24
CA GLY A 67 -5.64 24.90 5.18
C GLY A 67 -4.86 24.38 3.96
N VAL A 68 -4.83 23.08 3.70
CA VAL A 68 -4.15 22.48 2.54
C VAL A 68 -4.73 22.98 1.21
N ALA A 69 -6.00 23.36 1.17
CA ALA A 69 -6.65 23.93 -0.02
C ALA A 69 -5.92 25.17 -0.57
N GLU A 70 -5.39 26.04 0.30
CA GLU A 70 -4.65 27.23 -0.11
C GLU A 70 -3.31 26.87 -0.74
N VAL A 71 -2.66 25.83 -0.25
CA VAL A 71 -1.41 25.32 -0.82
C VAL A 71 -1.66 24.79 -2.24
N VAL A 72 -2.71 23.99 -2.42
CA VAL A 72 -3.05 23.38 -3.71
C VAL A 72 -3.41 24.45 -4.76
N ARG A 73 -4.15 25.51 -4.36
CA ARG A 73 -4.54 26.60 -5.28
C ARG A 73 -3.36 27.40 -5.87
N ARG A 74 -2.19 27.36 -5.22
CA ARG A 74 -0.97 28.00 -5.72
C ARG A 74 -0.29 27.22 -6.83
N PHE A 75 -0.68 25.97 -7.02
CA PHE A 75 -0.11 25.09 -8.01
C PHE A 75 -1.03 25.07 -9.24
N GLU A 76 -0.54 25.49 -10.41
CA GLU A 76 -1.35 25.73 -11.62
C GLU A 76 -2.18 24.52 -12.04
N HIS A 77 -1.57 23.32 -11.98
CA HIS A 77 -2.23 22.06 -12.33
C HIS A 77 -2.69 21.25 -11.11
N GLY A 78 -2.84 21.95 -9.96
CA GLY A 78 -3.36 21.38 -8.71
C GLY A 78 -4.88 21.48 -8.63
N ARG A 79 -5.54 20.36 -8.30
CA ARG A 79 -6.98 20.31 -8.03
C ARG A 79 -7.22 19.90 -6.58
N TYR A 80 -8.08 20.63 -5.89
CA TYR A 80 -8.50 20.31 -4.53
C TYR A 80 -9.88 19.66 -4.53
N LEU A 81 -10.05 18.57 -3.77
CA LEU A 81 -11.32 17.93 -3.50
C LEU A 81 -11.48 17.74 -1.98
N ASP A 82 -12.70 17.91 -1.46
CA ASP A 82 -13.03 17.65 -0.06
C ASP A 82 -13.40 16.17 0.11
N GLY A 83 -12.59 15.43 0.86
CA GLY A 83 -12.76 14.02 1.17
C GLY A 83 -13.73 13.73 2.32
N ARG A 84 -14.17 14.76 3.07
CA ARG A 84 -15.20 14.70 4.14
C ARG A 84 -14.95 13.65 5.23
N ASP A 85 -13.70 13.46 5.63
CA ASP A 85 -13.27 12.44 6.63
C ASP A 85 -13.81 11.02 6.34
N SER A 86 -13.91 10.70 5.05
CA SER A 86 -14.52 9.44 4.58
C SER A 86 -13.58 8.22 4.69
N GLY A 87 -12.32 8.43 5.02
CA GLY A 87 -11.26 7.42 5.03
C GLY A 87 -10.48 7.37 3.72
N PHE A 88 -9.37 6.62 3.75
CA PHE A 88 -8.43 6.60 2.63
C PHE A 88 -9.04 6.03 1.34
N ALA A 89 -9.75 4.91 1.43
CA ALA A 89 -10.30 4.23 0.26
C ALA A 89 -11.28 5.13 -0.53
N VAL A 90 -12.23 5.77 0.17
CA VAL A 90 -13.22 6.69 -0.44
C VAL A 90 -12.53 7.92 -1.04
N ALA A 91 -11.61 8.54 -0.28
CA ALA A 91 -10.87 9.71 -0.75
C ALA A 91 -9.99 9.40 -1.97
N ALA A 92 -9.29 8.27 -1.97
CA ALA A 92 -8.48 7.82 -3.11
C ALA A 92 -9.34 7.53 -4.35
N ASN A 93 -10.49 6.89 -4.17
CA ASN A 93 -11.46 6.65 -5.24
C ASN A 93 -12.00 7.98 -5.82
N LEU A 94 -12.37 8.93 -4.95
CA LEU A 94 -12.83 10.25 -5.37
C LEU A 94 -11.81 10.94 -6.27
N GLY A 95 -10.53 10.93 -5.88
CA GLY A 95 -9.44 11.47 -6.69
C GLY A 95 -9.28 10.74 -8.02
N ALA A 96 -9.19 9.41 -8.00
CA ALA A 96 -8.97 8.60 -9.19
C ALA A 96 -10.14 8.65 -10.19
N PHE A 97 -11.38 8.63 -9.72
CA PHE A 97 -12.55 8.71 -10.59
C PHE A 97 -12.75 10.11 -11.19
N SER A 98 -12.29 11.16 -10.51
CA SER A 98 -12.32 12.52 -11.03
C SER A 98 -11.25 12.79 -12.10
N SER A 99 -10.29 11.91 -12.25
CA SER A 99 -9.22 12.02 -13.25
C SER A 99 -9.72 11.66 -14.65
N THR A 100 -9.13 12.27 -15.68
CA THR A 100 -9.33 11.93 -17.09
C THR A 100 -8.07 11.35 -17.74
N ALA A 101 -6.97 11.22 -16.98
CA ALA A 101 -5.71 10.67 -17.45
C ALA A 101 -5.82 9.15 -17.69
N ASP A 102 -4.95 8.60 -18.53
CA ASP A 102 -4.90 7.14 -18.79
C ASP A 102 -4.41 6.37 -17.56
N TYR A 103 -3.55 6.99 -16.77
CA TYR A 103 -2.97 6.43 -15.56
C TYR A 103 -3.20 7.35 -14.37
N VAL A 104 -3.35 6.74 -13.21
CA VAL A 104 -3.40 7.44 -11.92
C VAL A 104 -2.25 6.94 -11.06
N ILE A 105 -1.57 7.85 -10.38
CA ILE A 105 -0.52 7.51 -9.43
C ILE A 105 -0.96 7.93 -8.04
N PHE A 106 -1.23 6.97 -7.18
CA PHE A 106 -1.41 7.23 -5.76
C PHE A 106 -0.06 7.52 -5.13
N ALA A 107 0.02 8.59 -4.35
CA ALA A 107 1.20 8.96 -3.59
C ALA A 107 0.82 9.43 -2.20
N ASN A 108 1.49 8.94 -1.18
CA ASN A 108 1.33 9.48 0.17
C ASN A 108 1.94 10.90 0.22
N PRO A 109 1.35 11.83 0.97
CA PRO A 109 1.86 13.20 1.06
C PRO A 109 3.26 13.29 1.66
N ASP A 110 3.64 12.34 2.54
CA ASP A 110 4.95 12.23 3.18
C ASP A 110 5.97 11.38 2.38
N SER A 111 5.61 10.92 1.20
CA SER A 111 6.53 10.29 0.24
C SER A 111 7.25 11.37 -0.61
N ARG A 112 8.44 11.04 -1.10
CA ARG A 112 9.25 11.96 -1.92
C ARG A 112 9.70 11.27 -3.22
N PRO A 113 8.77 10.88 -4.08
CA PRO A 113 9.10 10.36 -5.40
C PRO A 113 9.58 11.51 -6.31
N THR A 114 10.37 11.15 -7.31
CA THR A 114 10.77 12.06 -8.40
C THR A 114 9.91 11.83 -9.64
N SER A 115 9.84 12.81 -10.54
CA SER A 115 9.13 12.67 -11.81
C SER A 115 9.63 11.47 -12.63
N SER A 116 10.92 11.15 -12.56
CA SER A 116 11.50 9.97 -13.22
C SER A 116 10.94 8.64 -12.66
N ILE A 117 10.64 8.58 -11.37
CA ILE A 117 9.99 7.40 -10.77
C ILE A 117 8.57 7.25 -11.31
N TRP A 118 7.78 8.32 -11.35
CA TRP A 118 6.41 8.27 -11.89
C TRP A 118 6.40 7.85 -13.36
N GLN A 119 7.28 8.44 -14.18
CA GLN A 119 7.43 8.07 -15.59
C GLN A 119 7.83 6.60 -15.76
N ALA A 120 8.75 6.09 -14.92
CA ALA A 120 9.17 4.69 -14.97
C ALA A 120 8.05 3.71 -14.58
N LEU A 121 7.19 4.08 -13.63
CA LEU A 121 6.02 3.27 -13.26
C LEU A 121 4.99 3.21 -14.40
N VAL A 122 4.70 4.35 -15.03
CA VAL A 122 3.76 4.42 -16.16
C VAL A 122 4.32 3.68 -17.38
N ALA A 123 5.59 3.87 -17.69
CA ALA A 123 6.27 3.16 -18.76
C ALA A 123 6.19 1.62 -18.62
N GLU A 124 6.30 1.12 -17.38
CA GLU A 124 6.13 -0.32 -17.10
C GLU A 124 4.69 -0.79 -17.36
N LEU A 125 3.68 0.04 -17.04
CA LEU A 125 2.28 -0.25 -17.38
C LEU A 125 2.03 -0.24 -18.87
N GLU A 126 2.63 0.70 -19.63
CA GLU A 126 2.51 0.77 -21.08
C GLU A 126 3.11 -0.46 -21.77
N ALA A 127 4.24 -0.94 -21.26
CA ALA A 127 4.94 -2.09 -21.82
C ALA A 127 4.20 -3.43 -21.62
N ASP A 128 3.28 -3.52 -20.64
CA ASP A 128 2.59 -4.76 -20.33
C ASP A 128 1.08 -4.51 -20.08
N PRO A 129 0.22 -4.82 -21.08
CA PRO A 129 -1.24 -4.61 -20.97
C PRO A 129 -1.91 -5.43 -19.85
N LEU A 130 -1.28 -6.50 -19.38
CA LEU A 130 -1.81 -7.32 -18.29
C LEU A 130 -1.45 -6.76 -16.90
N LEU A 131 -0.63 -5.72 -16.81
CA LEU A 131 -0.39 -5.03 -15.56
C LEU A 131 -1.50 -4.03 -15.26
N ALA A 132 -2.23 -4.25 -14.18
CA ALA A 132 -3.20 -3.31 -13.63
C ALA A 132 -2.52 -2.22 -12.81
N SER A 133 -1.46 -2.57 -12.07
CA SER A 133 -0.71 -1.62 -11.25
C SER A 133 0.77 -1.99 -11.11
N VAL A 134 1.58 -0.95 -10.88
CA VAL A 134 3.01 -1.04 -10.57
C VAL A 134 3.33 -0.07 -9.44
N ALA A 135 4.06 -0.51 -8.43
CA ALA A 135 4.48 0.35 -7.32
C ALA A 135 6.00 0.47 -7.21
N ALA A 136 6.47 1.61 -6.79
CA ALA A 136 7.80 1.81 -6.24
C ALA A 136 7.88 1.32 -4.80
N SER A 137 9.07 1.02 -4.31
CA SER A 137 9.28 0.63 -2.92
C SER A 137 9.55 1.84 -2.05
N THR A 138 8.84 1.94 -0.93
CA THR A 138 9.16 2.92 0.10
C THR A 138 10.31 2.43 0.98
N THR A 139 11.12 3.38 1.47
CA THR A 139 12.28 3.09 2.32
C THR A 139 12.18 3.82 3.65
N GLU A 140 12.63 3.14 4.71
CA GLU A 140 12.90 3.74 6.01
C GLU A 140 14.06 4.75 5.93
N ALA A 141 14.27 5.51 7.00
CA ALA A 141 15.34 6.51 7.07
C ALA A 141 16.75 5.92 6.87
N ASP A 142 16.95 4.64 7.21
CA ASP A 142 18.21 3.91 7.03
C ASP A 142 18.38 3.30 5.61
N GLY A 143 17.44 3.55 4.69
CA GLY A 143 17.48 3.09 3.31
C GLY A 143 16.98 1.66 3.09
N ARG A 144 16.55 0.95 4.13
CA ARG A 144 15.93 -0.37 3.98
C ARG A 144 14.51 -0.24 3.43
N ILE A 145 14.12 -1.20 2.59
CA ILE A 145 12.73 -1.28 2.12
C ILE A 145 11.80 -1.51 3.32
N GLU A 146 10.76 -0.69 3.41
CA GLU A 146 9.74 -0.82 4.45
C GLU A 146 9.01 -2.16 4.36
N MET A 147 8.63 -2.69 5.53
CA MET A 147 7.72 -3.83 5.56
C MET A 147 6.31 -3.36 5.24
N GLY A 148 5.65 -4.03 4.29
CA GLY A 148 4.28 -3.70 3.90
C GLY A 148 4.18 -2.97 2.56
N VAL A 149 5.27 -2.85 1.79
CA VAL A 149 5.23 -2.34 0.40
C VAL A 149 4.40 -3.21 -0.54
N GLY A 150 4.10 -4.45 -0.14
CA GLY A 150 3.27 -5.40 -0.88
C GLY A 150 3.42 -6.82 -0.33
N GLY A 151 2.69 -7.74 -0.93
CA GLY A 151 2.74 -9.14 -0.51
C GLY A 151 1.78 -10.04 -1.27
N TRP A 152 1.39 -11.11 -0.62
CA TRP A 152 0.50 -12.12 -1.20
C TRP A 152 -0.79 -12.27 -0.40
N GLU A 153 -1.79 -12.86 -1.05
CA GLU A 153 -3.06 -13.20 -0.40
C GLU A 153 -2.82 -13.94 0.91
N PRO A 154 -3.39 -13.49 2.04
CA PRO A 154 -3.33 -14.21 3.29
C PRO A 154 -3.94 -15.61 3.16
N THR A 155 -3.19 -16.62 3.53
CA THR A 155 -3.63 -18.00 3.71
C THR A 155 -3.22 -18.47 5.09
N VAL A 156 -3.79 -19.56 5.58
CA VAL A 156 -3.40 -20.15 6.88
C VAL A 156 -1.88 -20.37 6.95
N LEU A 157 -1.30 -20.96 5.89
CA LEU A 157 0.15 -21.19 5.83
C LEU A 157 0.96 -19.90 5.84
N ARG A 158 0.55 -18.87 5.07
CA ARG A 158 1.24 -17.58 5.03
C ARG A 158 1.14 -16.85 6.37
N CYS A 159 -0.01 -16.94 7.04
CA CYS A 159 -0.17 -16.41 8.39
C CYS A 159 0.74 -17.12 9.39
N LEU A 160 0.89 -18.45 9.31
CA LEU A 160 1.83 -19.21 10.14
C LEU A 160 3.29 -18.80 9.89
N VAL A 161 3.72 -18.76 8.62
CA VAL A 161 5.06 -18.32 8.23
C VAL A 161 5.36 -16.91 8.77
N TYR A 162 4.41 -15.99 8.64
CA TYR A 162 4.56 -14.63 9.16
C TYR A 162 4.60 -14.61 10.69
N SER A 163 3.71 -15.34 11.36
CA SER A 163 3.59 -15.35 12.83
C SER A 163 4.83 -15.96 13.50
N LEU A 164 5.39 -17.01 12.92
CA LEU A 164 6.61 -17.69 13.39
C LEU A 164 7.91 -16.94 13.03
N GLY A 165 7.82 -15.81 12.31
CA GLY A 165 9.01 -15.07 11.87
C GLY A 165 9.77 -15.72 10.71
N LEU A 166 9.30 -16.86 10.17
CA LEU A 166 9.96 -17.61 9.09
C LEU A 166 10.03 -16.83 7.77
N HIS A 167 9.25 -15.77 7.60
CA HIS A 167 9.32 -14.85 6.45
C HIS A 167 10.68 -14.12 6.35
N THR A 168 11.50 -14.13 7.39
CA THR A 168 12.88 -13.61 7.35
C THR A 168 13.82 -14.54 6.58
N LEU A 169 13.57 -15.84 6.62
CA LEU A 169 14.31 -16.89 5.90
C LEU A 169 13.65 -17.23 4.56
N LEU A 170 12.34 -17.03 4.45
CA LEU A 170 11.49 -17.34 3.30
C LEU A 170 10.79 -16.06 2.83
N PRO A 171 11.48 -15.13 2.17
CA PRO A 171 11.00 -13.78 1.88
C PRO A 171 9.74 -13.71 1.00
N HIS A 172 9.42 -14.79 0.29
CA HIS A 172 8.25 -14.90 -0.59
C HIS A 172 7.10 -15.76 -0.01
N ALA A 173 7.24 -16.27 1.22
CA ALA A 173 6.27 -17.20 1.80
C ALA A 173 5.30 -16.58 2.82
N GLY A 174 5.55 -15.36 3.28
CA GLY A 174 4.71 -14.63 4.25
C GLY A 174 3.52 -13.92 3.60
N VAL A 175 2.73 -13.22 4.40
CA VAL A 175 1.69 -12.29 3.96
C VAL A 175 2.33 -11.05 3.34
N TYR A 176 3.39 -10.54 3.96
CA TYR A 176 4.17 -9.40 3.51
C TYR A 176 5.43 -9.88 2.78
N ALA A 177 5.72 -9.28 1.64
CA ALA A 177 6.95 -9.54 0.89
C ALA A 177 8.15 -8.90 1.60
N ARG A 178 9.32 -9.50 1.40
CA ARG A 178 10.62 -8.95 1.80
C ARG A 178 11.57 -8.99 0.61
N PRO A 179 11.31 -8.19 -0.42
CA PRO A 179 12.14 -8.17 -1.62
C PRO A 179 13.47 -7.48 -1.31
N GLN A 180 14.49 -7.85 -2.07
CA GLN A 180 15.78 -7.15 -2.06
C GLN A 180 15.73 -5.94 -3.00
N VAL A 181 16.61 -4.95 -2.76
CA VAL A 181 16.77 -3.80 -3.64
C VAL A 181 17.21 -4.27 -5.03
N GLY A 182 16.62 -3.72 -6.08
CA GLY A 182 16.91 -4.07 -7.48
C GLY A 182 16.04 -5.20 -8.05
N GLU A 183 15.14 -5.80 -7.26
CA GLU A 183 14.21 -6.82 -7.76
C GLU A 183 12.97 -6.18 -8.41
N ARG A 184 12.37 -6.95 -9.32
CA ARG A 184 11.05 -6.69 -9.92
C ARG A 184 10.17 -7.90 -9.65
N VAL A 185 9.21 -7.76 -8.73
CA VAL A 185 8.47 -8.90 -8.19
C VAL A 185 6.99 -8.76 -8.48
N GLU A 186 6.38 -9.79 -9.04
CA GLU A 186 4.92 -9.87 -9.14
C GLU A 186 4.35 -10.26 -7.78
N LEU A 187 3.45 -9.42 -7.26
CA LEU A 187 2.84 -9.59 -5.94
C LEU A 187 1.32 -9.70 -6.04
N GLY A 188 0.73 -10.22 -5.00
CA GLY A 188 -0.72 -10.32 -4.89
C GLY A 188 -1.40 -9.00 -4.53
N TRP A 189 -0.69 -8.09 -3.89
CA TRP A 189 -1.14 -6.74 -3.56
C TRP A 189 0.06 -5.80 -3.39
N LEU A 190 -0.17 -4.51 -3.60
CA LEU A 190 0.82 -3.43 -3.50
C LEU A 190 0.26 -2.32 -2.63
N THR A 191 1.12 -1.64 -1.85
CA THR A 191 0.70 -0.46 -1.09
C THR A 191 0.41 0.73 -2.00
N GLY A 192 -0.57 1.55 -1.64
CA GLY A 192 -0.89 2.81 -2.32
C GLY A 192 0.09 3.96 -2.05
N ALA A 193 1.19 3.75 -1.33
CA ALA A 193 2.11 4.82 -0.94
C ALA A 193 2.84 5.49 -2.12
N CYS A 194 3.15 4.73 -3.19
CA CYS A 194 3.59 5.23 -4.50
C CYS A 194 3.27 4.17 -5.56
N MET A 195 2.03 4.16 -6.06
CA MET A 195 1.51 3.13 -6.94
C MET A 195 0.83 3.74 -8.16
N ALA A 196 1.34 3.43 -9.35
CA ALA A 196 0.66 3.73 -10.61
C ALA A 196 -0.36 2.63 -10.94
N VAL A 197 -1.54 3.02 -11.40
CA VAL A 197 -2.59 2.12 -11.85
C VAL A 197 -3.02 2.49 -13.27
N ARG A 198 -3.36 1.52 -14.08
CA ARG A 198 -4.11 1.72 -15.31
C ARG A 198 -5.53 2.14 -14.93
N ARG A 199 -5.89 3.40 -15.22
CA ARG A 199 -7.16 3.98 -14.76
C ARG A 199 -8.37 3.18 -15.25
N SER A 200 -8.37 2.72 -16.52
CA SER A 200 -9.45 1.90 -17.05
C SER A 200 -9.67 0.62 -16.24
N ALA A 201 -8.61 -0.12 -15.90
CA ALA A 201 -8.70 -1.30 -15.06
C ALA A 201 -9.14 -0.96 -13.63
N PHE A 202 -8.63 0.14 -13.04
CA PHE A 202 -9.02 0.59 -11.72
C PHE A 202 -10.52 0.90 -11.64
N VAL A 203 -11.06 1.61 -12.63
CA VAL A 203 -12.49 1.95 -12.71
C VAL A 203 -13.34 0.69 -12.94
N GLU A 204 -12.95 -0.18 -13.87
CA GLU A 204 -13.67 -1.42 -14.19
C GLU A 204 -13.75 -2.36 -12.98
N LEU A 205 -12.66 -2.43 -12.21
CA LEU A 205 -12.61 -3.22 -10.97
C LEU A 205 -13.31 -2.51 -9.78
N GLY A 206 -13.87 -1.33 -9.95
CA GLY A 206 -14.63 -0.59 -8.93
C GLY A 206 -13.78 0.14 -7.91
N GLY A 207 -12.50 0.46 -8.23
CA GLY A 207 -11.61 1.22 -7.35
C GLY A 207 -11.16 0.46 -6.10
N PHE A 208 -10.80 1.16 -5.05
CA PHE A 208 -10.58 0.58 -3.72
C PHE A 208 -11.89 0.22 -3.04
N ASP A 209 -11.87 -0.80 -2.20
CA ASP A 209 -13.06 -1.24 -1.47
C ASP A 209 -13.35 -0.31 -0.29
N GLU A 210 -14.41 0.48 -0.40
CA GLU A 210 -14.80 1.52 0.55
C GLU A 210 -15.30 1.00 1.90
N ARG A 211 -15.45 -0.32 2.07
CA ARG A 211 -15.70 -0.95 3.37
C ARG A 211 -14.51 -0.77 4.31
N TYR A 212 -13.30 -0.61 3.76
CA TYR A 212 -12.09 -0.32 4.54
C TYR A 212 -11.92 1.18 4.68
N PHE A 213 -11.91 1.67 5.92
CA PHE A 213 -11.64 3.08 6.19
C PHE A 213 -10.20 3.44 5.80
N VAL A 214 -9.25 2.62 6.21
CA VAL A 214 -7.83 2.64 5.85
C VAL A 214 -7.22 1.27 6.13
N TYR A 215 -6.23 0.87 5.34
CA TYR A 215 -5.56 -0.44 5.31
C TYR A 215 -6.46 -1.57 4.80
N ASN A 216 -5.86 -2.46 4.05
CA ASN A 216 -6.43 -3.62 3.36
C ASN A 216 -7.36 -3.29 2.17
N GLU A 217 -7.64 -2.03 1.84
CA GLU A 217 -8.25 -1.62 0.57
C GLU A 217 -7.37 -2.01 -0.61
N ASP A 218 -6.05 -1.84 -0.46
CA ASP A 218 -5.01 -2.24 -1.42
C ASP A 218 -4.93 -3.76 -1.60
N MET A 219 -5.03 -4.50 -0.52
CA MET A 219 -5.09 -5.98 -0.55
C MET A 219 -6.38 -6.48 -1.23
N ALA A 220 -7.52 -5.84 -0.95
CA ALA A 220 -8.79 -6.14 -1.59
C ALA A 220 -8.79 -5.79 -3.09
N PHE A 221 -8.16 -4.69 -3.47
CA PHE A 221 -7.93 -4.34 -4.87
C PHE A 221 -7.04 -5.38 -5.56
N GLY A 222 -5.92 -5.75 -4.96
CA GLY A 222 -5.02 -6.78 -5.47
C GLY A 222 -5.70 -8.13 -5.70
N ARG A 223 -6.65 -8.50 -4.84
CA ARG A 223 -7.47 -9.69 -5.03
C ARG A 223 -8.31 -9.60 -6.30
N ARG A 224 -9.04 -8.48 -6.51
CA ARG A 224 -9.86 -8.27 -7.71
C ARG A 224 -9.03 -8.23 -8.98
N VAL A 225 -7.83 -7.64 -8.93
CA VAL A 225 -6.87 -7.67 -10.04
C VAL A 225 -6.56 -9.11 -10.46
N ARG A 226 -6.25 -9.99 -9.49
CA ARG A 226 -5.96 -11.42 -9.79
C ARG A 226 -7.20 -12.18 -10.28
N GLU A 227 -8.37 -11.92 -9.70
CA GLU A 227 -9.64 -12.52 -10.12
C GLU A 227 -10.02 -12.13 -11.56
N ALA A 228 -9.59 -10.94 -12.01
CA ALA A 228 -9.73 -10.49 -13.40
C ALA A 228 -8.62 -11.02 -14.35
N GLY A 229 -7.70 -11.85 -13.86
CA GLY A 229 -6.58 -12.36 -14.65
C GLY A 229 -5.47 -11.33 -14.93
N LEU A 230 -5.50 -10.18 -14.26
CA LEU A 230 -4.50 -9.12 -14.33
C LEU A 230 -3.41 -9.32 -13.27
N ARG A 231 -2.32 -8.53 -13.36
CA ARG A 231 -1.15 -8.64 -12.51
C ARG A 231 -0.77 -7.31 -11.87
N GLN A 232 0.01 -7.40 -10.80
CA GLN A 232 0.61 -6.26 -10.12
C GLN A 232 2.11 -6.51 -9.94
N LYS A 233 2.92 -5.45 -10.07
CA LYS A 233 4.39 -5.55 -9.99
C LYS A 233 4.98 -4.52 -9.04
N LEU A 234 5.86 -4.96 -8.15
CA LEU A 234 6.69 -4.11 -7.30
C LEU A 234 8.05 -3.88 -7.96
N ARG A 235 8.49 -2.64 -8.00
CA ARG A 235 9.79 -2.17 -8.50
C ARG A 235 10.65 -1.76 -7.31
N THR A 236 11.57 -2.63 -6.88
CA THR A 236 12.49 -2.32 -5.78
C THR A 236 13.78 -1.67 -6.25
N ASP A 237 13.93 -1.49 -7.55
CA ASP A 237 14.92 -0.62 -8.18
C ASP A 237 14.48 0.87 -8.20
N LEU A 238 13.19 1.15 -7.92
CA LEU A 238 12.63 2.49 -7.73
C LEU A 238 12.36 2.70 -6.24
N LEU A 239 13.22 3.48 -5.58
CA LEU A 239 13.16 3.72 -4.14
C LEU A 239 12.61 5.11 -3.85
N VAL A 240 11.59 5.19 -3.01
CA VAL A 240 10.95 6.42 -2.56
C VAL A 240 11.16 6.60 -1.07
N ARG A 241 11.79 7.70 -0.67
CA ARG A 241 11.88 8.04 0.77
C ARG A 241 10.48 8.29 1.30
N HIS A 242 10.19 7.65 2.42
CA HIS A 242 8.94 7.82 3.14
C HIS A 242 9.26 8.24 4.59
N SER A 243 8.77 9.38 5.01
CA SER A 243 8.95 9.83 6.39
C SER A 243 7.84 9.24 7.26
N THR A 244 8.03 7.98 7.65
CA THR A 244 7.07 7.30 8.55
C THR A 244 6.81 8.11 9.81
N GLY A 245 5.56 8.52 10.02
CA GLY A 245 5.12 9.17 11.24
C GLY A 245 4.44 10.54 11.10
N GLY A 246 4.30 11.06 9.89
CA GLY A 246 3.71 12.39 9.66
C GLY A 246 2.27 12.55 10.18
N SER A 247 1.46 11.51 10.10
CA SER A 247 0.03 11.58 10.48
C SER A 247 -0.37 10.73 11.70
N GLY A 248 0.55 10.15 12.45
CA GLY A 248 0.15 9.24 13.56
C GLY A 248 1.22 8.84 14.56
N GLY A 249 2.34 9.56 14.64
CA GLY A 249 3.45 9.24 15.55
C GLY A 249 2.98 9.06 16.99
N GLY A 250 3.27 7.88 17.60
CA GLY A 250 2.95 7.57 19.00
C GLY A 250 1.52 7.11 19.29
N SER A 251 0.61 7.15 18.33
CA SER A 251 -0.79 6.72 18.51
C SER A 251 -0.96 5.21 18.38
N THR A 252 -1.65 4.59 19.33
CA THR A 252 -2.07 3.18 19.24
C THR A 252 -3.27 2.97 18.32
N LYS A 253 -3.93 4.04 17.86
CA LYS A 253 -5.11 3.97 16.98
C LYS A 253 -4.79 3.34 15.61
N MET A 254 -3.68 3.73 14.99
CA MET A 254 -3.32 3.18 13.68
C MET A 254 -2.97 1.68 13.71
N PRO A 255 -2.16 1.15 14.65
CA PRO A 255 -2.00 -0.29 14.82
C PRO A 255 -3.31 -1.02 15.08
N GLN A 256 -4.20 -0.47 15.93
CA GLN A 256 -5.53 -1.05 16.16
C GLN A 256 -6.35 -1.08 14.86
N GLN A 257 -6.34 0.00 14.08
CA GLN A 257 -7.03 0.04 12.79
C GLN A 257 -6.49 -1.01 11.81
N ARG A 258 -5.17 -1.17 11.71
CA ARG A 258 -4.56 -2.23 10.89
C ARG A 258 -5.06 -3.61 11.29
N GLY A 259 -5.15 -3.89 12.59
CA GLY A 259 -5.70 -5.14 13.10
C GLY A 259 -7.19 -5.33 12.75
N ALA A 260 -8.01 -4.27 12.90
CA ALA A 260 -9.43 -4.30 12.58
C ALA A 260 -9.68 -4.51 11.08
N SER A 261 -8.95 -3.80 10.23
CA SER A 261 -9.04 -3.95 8.77
C SER A 261 -8.60 -5.35 8.32
N MET A 262 -7.52 -5.89 8.91
CA MET A 262 -7.10 -7.28 8.63
C MET A 262 -8.17 -8.29 9.06
N ALA A 263 -8.79 -8.12 10.23
CA ALA A 263 -9.86 -9.02 10.68
C ALA A 263 -11.07 -8.95 9.73
N ALA A 264 -11.46 -7.76 9.29
CA ALA A 264 -12.52 -7.56 8.32
C ALA A 264 -12.19 -8.23 6.97
N TYR A 265 -10.96 -8.03 6.47
CA TYR A 265 -10.50 -8.67 5.24
C TYR A 265 -10.58 -10.20 5.31
N LEU A 266 -10.04 -10.79 6.37
CA LEU A 266 -10.07 -12.24 6.55
C LEU A 266 -11.50 -12.78 6.62
N HIS A 267 -12.39 -12.05 7.27
CA HIS A 267 -13.80 -12.44 7.37
C HIS A 267 -14.55 -12.32 6.05
N HIS A 268 -14.31 -11.25 5.28
CA HIS A 268 -15.00 -11.03 4.00
C HIS A 268 -14.57 -12.05 2.93
N HIS A 269 -13.32 -12.52 2.98
CA HIS A 269 -12.74 -13.31 1.88
C HIS A 269 -12.51 -14.79 2.22
N ASN A 270 -12.87 -15.24 3.43
CA ASN A 270 -12.72 -16.63 3.84
C ASN A 270 -13.98 -17.15 4.55
N ARG A 271 -14.17 -18.47 4.57
CA ARG A 271 -15.19 -19.11 5.41
C ARG A 271 -14.89 -18.82 6.89
N ALA A 272 -15.93 -18.64 7.70
CA ALA A 272 -15.79 -18.21 9.09
C ALA A 272 -14.77 -19.03 9.92
N PRO A 273 -14.71 -20.37 9.88
CA PRO A 273 -13.70 -21.13 10.64
C PRO A 273 -12.27 -20.82 10.21
N VAL A 274 -12.04 -20.64 8.90
CA VAL A 274 -10.72 -20.33 8.35
C VAL A 274 -10.31 -18.90 8.74
N ALA A 275 -11.22 -17.92 8.64
CA ALA A 275 -10.98 -16.56 9.06
C ALA A 275 -10.63 -16.47 10.55
N VAL A 276 -11.35 -17.20 11.41
CA VAL A 276 -11.07 -17.27 12.85
C VAL A 276 -9.70 -17.89 13.11
N ALA A 277 -9.37 -19.01 12.45
CA ALA A 277 -8.06 -19.66 12.60
C ALA A 277 -6.91 -18.71 12.21
N MET A 278 -7.03 -18.02 11.07
CA MET A 278 -6.01 -17.05 10.61
C MET A 278 -5.86 -15.88 11.58
N ARG A 279 -6.97 -15.35 12.11
CA ARG A 279 -6.95 -14.27 13.13
C ARG A 279 -6.24 -14.72 14.40
N LEU A 280 -6.51 -15.92 14.88
CA LEU A 280 -5.85 -16.50 16.06
C LEU A 280 -4.35 -16.67 15.82
N ILE A 281 -3.96 -17.22 14.68
CA ILE A 281 -2.55 -17.39 14.31
C ILE A 281 -1.82 -16.04 14.30
N LEU A 282 -2.39 -15.01 13.67
CA LEU A 282 -1.81 -13.67 13.63
C LEU A 282 -1.74 -13.06 15.04
N ALA A 283 -2.81 -13.17 15.84
CA ALA A 283 -2.85 -12.64 17.19
C ALA A 283 -1.77 -13.27 18.07
N LEU A 284 -1.63 -14.59 18.06
CA LEU A 284 -0.60 -15.31 18.83
C LEU A 284 0.81 -14.91 18.40
N GLY A 285 1.07 -14.78 17.09
CA GLY A 285 2.36 -14.33 16.58
C GLY A 285 2.70 -12.89 16.99
N ILE A 286 1.74 -11.99 17.00
CA ILE A 286 1.94 -10.60 17.46
C ILE A 286 2.08 -10.53 18.97
N LEU A 287 1.33 -11.32 19.75
CA LEU A 287 1.52 -11.43 21.21
C LEU A 287 2.91 -11.94 21.57
N ALA A 288 3.42 -12.94 20.86
CA ALA A 288 4.80 -13.42 21.05
C ALA A 288 5.84 -12.32 20.80
N ARG A 289 5.62 -11.47 19.76
CA ARG A 289 6.48 -10.31 19.50
C ARG A 289 6.37 -9.25 20.58
N ALA A 290 5.17 -8.99 21.11
CA ALA A 290 4.97 -8.07 22.23
C ALA A 290 5.72 -8.55 23.48
N ALA A 291 5.65 -9.85 23.80
CA ALA A 291 6.39 -10.46 24.90
C ALA A 291 7.90 -10.37 24.70
N ALA A 292 8.40 -10.69 23.50
CA ALA A 292 9.82 -10.55 23.16
C ALA A 292 10.30 -9.09 23.28
N ALA A 293 9.53 -8.13 22.80
CA ALA A 293 9.83 -6.70 22.93
C ALA A 293 9.87 -6.27 24.41
N HIS A 294 8.95 -6.76 25.22
CA HIS A 294 8.96 -6.50 26.66
C HIS A 294 10.23 -7.03 27.34
N LEU A 295 10.60 -8.29 27.05
CA LEU A 295 11.83 -8.90 27.59
C LEU A 295 13.11 -8.19 27.13
N GLN A 296 13.10 -7.62 25.92
CA GLN A 296 14.20 -6.82 25.37
C GLN A 296 14.19 -5.35 25.81
N HIS A 297 13.32 -4.97 26.76
CA HIS A 297 13.12 -3.59 27.23
C HIS A 297 12.68 -2.58 26.14
N ARG A 298 12.19 -3.05 25.00
CA ARG A 298 11.66 -2.24 23.90
C ARG A 298 10.17 -1.91 24.13
N ARG A 299 9.90 -1.13 25.18
CA ARG A 299 8.53 -0.80 25.61
C ARG A 299 7.74 -0.01 24.57
N ASP A 300 8.44 0.73 23.70
CA ASP A 300 7.92 1.46 22.56
C ASP A 300 7.12 0.56 21.60
N LEU A 301 7.51 -0.70 21.45
CA LEU A 301 6.86 -1.67 20.57
C LEU A 301 5.70 -2.45 21.20
N VAL A 302 5.63 -2.51 22.52
CA VAL A 302 4.62 -3.34 23.21
C VAL A 302 3.21 -2.81 22.97
N ALA A 303 2.97 -1.52 23.23
CA ALA A 303 1.65 -0.91 23.09
C ALA A 303 1.09 -0.99 21.66
N PRO A 304 1.87 -0.71 20.59
CA PRO A 304 1.43 -0.93 19.21
C PRO A 304 1.05 -2.38 18.88
N HIS A 305 1.82 -3.36 19.36
CA HIS A 305 1.50 -4.78 19.15
C HIS A 305 0.18 -5.17 19.82
N LEU A 306 -0.03 -4.75 21.07
CA LEU A 306 -1.28 -5.03 21.80
C LEU A 306 -2.48 -4.34 21.15
N ALA A 307 -2.30 -3.11 20.67
CA ALA A 307 -3.34 -2.40 19.93
C ALA A 307 -3.73 -3.13 18.62
N TYR A 308 -2.76 -3.65 17.89
CA TYR A 308 -3.03 -4.48 16.71
C TYR A 308 -3.85 -5.73 17.05
N VAL A 309 -3.47 -6.45 18.13
CA VAL A 309 -4.20 -7.63 18.60
C VAL A 309 -5.63 -7.26 19.02
N ARG A 310 -5.81 -6.11 19.69
CA ARG A 310 -7.14 -5.59 20.03
C ARG A 310 -7.99 -5.38 18.77
N GLY A 311 -7.41 -4.78 17.72
CA GLY A 311 -8.08 -4.61 16.43
C GLY A 311 -8.48 -5.95 15.81
N LEU A 312 -7.57 -6.92 15.76
CA LEU A 312 -7.87 -8.29 15.29
C LEU A 312 -9.02 -8.94 16.07
N ALA A 313 -9.06 -8.77 17.39
CA ALA A 313 -10.06 -9.41 18.24
C ALA A 313 -11.45 -8.78 18.07
N THR A 314 -11.53 -7.44 18.05
CA THR A 314 -12.81 -6.73 18.05
C THR A 314 -13.38 -6.49 16.66
N SER A 315 -12.54 -6.50 15.63
CA SER A 315 -12.89 -6.10 14.24
C SER A 315 -13.50 -4.69 14.17
N ARG A 316 -13.28 -3.86 15.19
CA ARG A 316 -13.85 -2.50 15.29
C ARG A 316 -12.80 -1.47 14.96
N SER A 317 -13.15 -0.56 14.05
CA SER A 317 -12.36 0.61 13.74
C SER A 317 -12.33 1.57 14.95
N PRO A 318 -11.16 2.10 15.36
CA PRO A 318 -11.10 3.17 16.35
C PRO A 318 -11.49 4.55 15.77
N PHE A 319 -11.73 4.65 14.47
CA PHE A 319 -12.10 5.88 13.73
C PHE A 319 -13.57 5.91 13.29
N ARG A 320 -14.26 4.79 13.37
CA ARG A 320 -15.71 4.69 13.12
C ARG A 320 -16.38 4.15 14.37
N PRO A 321 -17.48 4.77 14.83
CA PRO A 321 -18.24 4.31 16.00
C PRO A 321 -18.91 2.95 15.78
#